data_e6d916d9f2b99849fbc67fe2273db6d2
#
_entry.id   e6d916d9f2b99849fbc67fe2273db6d2
#
_cell.length_a   1.000
_cell.length_b   1.000
_cell.length_c   1.000
_cell.angle_alpha   90.00
_cell.angle_beta   90.00
_cell.angle_gamma   90.00
#
_symmetry.space_group_name_H-M   'P 1'
#
loop_
_entity.id
_entity.type
_entity.pdbx_description
1 polymer ?
#
loop_
_entity_poly.entity_id
_entity_poly.type
_entity_poly.pdbx_seq_one_letter_code
_entity_poly.pdbx_strand_id
1 'polypeptide(L)'
;MGATKDKRYINTLINGLSGANEGVVQACAFALGNIGDERAVNSLVDLLKSNDAQSRLHSVMALGKIGTNSTNEPLRTMLYDTEPNVRWDAAIGLAKQKDLSSRTILMDLLDREYLNSFSNLDEKERVQIILVAIKVSHHVENDDLKRILEGLKTNDSNLKIREAARSELEKFTVTN
;
A
#
# COMPACT_ATOMS: atom_id res chain seq x y z
N MET A 1 5.79 -20.66 -7.69
CA MET A 1 4.42 -21.23 -7.74
C MET A 1 3.46 -20.07 -7.84
N GLY A 2 2.76 -19.91 -8.97
CA GLY A 2 1.79 -18.85 -9.17
C GLY A 2 0.65 -19.00 -8.18
N ALA A 3 0.31 -17.91 -7.48
CA ALA A 3 -0.85 -17.88 -6.62
C ALA A 3 -2.08 -18.17 -7.49
N THR A 4 -2.64 -19.34 -7.37
CA THR A 4 -3.88 -19.68 -8.07
C THR A 4 -4.97 -18.82 -7.48
N LYS A 5 -5.63 -18.00 -8.30
CA LYS A 5 -6.84 -17.23 -7.92
C LYS A 5 -8.05 -18.20 -7.76
N ASP A 6 -7.83 -19.30 -7.08
CA ASP A 6 -8.83 -20.36 -6.94
C ASP A 6 -9.78 -20.03 -5.78
N LYS A 7 -10.98 -19.62 -6.15
CA LYS A 7 -12.03 -19.23 -5.21
C LYS A 7 -12.58 -20.37 -4.33
N ARG A 8 -12.22 -21.63 -4.62
CA ARG A 8 -12.68 -22.79 -3.84
C ARG A 8 -12.16 -22.79 -2.41
N TYR A 9 -10.98 -22.22 -2.19
CA TYR A 9 -10.31 -22.22 -0.87
C TYR A 9 -10.60 -20.98 -0.01
N ILE A 10 -11.43 -20.05 -0.46
CA ILE A 10 -11.67 -18.79 0.26
C ILE A 10 -12.13 -19.03 1.71
N ASN A 11 -13.12 -19.91 1.92
CA ASN A 11 -13.63 -20.17 3.27
C ASN A 11 -12.55 -20.80 4.18
N THR A 12 -11.73 -21.69 3.64
CA THR A 12 -10.59 -22.28 4.39
C THR A 12 -9.58 -21.20 4.76
N LEU A 13 -9.26 -20.29 3.85
CA LEU A 13 -8.33 -19.18 4.11
C LEU A 13 -8.92 -18.18 5.11
N ILE A 14 -10.21 -17.87 5.01
CA ILE A 14 -10.92 -17.02 5.98
C ILE A 14 -10.85 -17.64 7.40
N ASN A 15 -11.13 -18.93 7.52
CA ASN A 15 -11.01 -19.63 8.81
C ASN A 15 -9.56 -19.58 9.35
N GLY A 16 -8.58 -19.61 8.48
CA GLY A 16 -7.16 -19.49 8.84
C GLY A 16 -6.76 -18.12 9.42
N LEU A 17 -7.53 -17.05 9.16
CA LEU A 17 -7.28 -15.72 9.75
C LEU A 17 -7.52 -15.68 11.27
N SER A 18 -8.31 -16.60 11.81
CA SER A 18 -8.58 -16.72 13.25
C SER A 18 -7.65 -17.71 13.96
N GLY A 19 -6.63 -18.20 13.28
CA GLY A 19 -5.67 -19.16 13.83
C GLY A 19 -4.72 -18.54 14.87
N ALA A 20 -4.23 -19.34 15.81
CA ALA A 20 -3.26 -18.92 16.82
C ALA A 20 -1.83 -18.79 16.27
N ASN A 21 -1.56 -19.30 15.08
CA ASN A 21 -0.24 -19.21 14.44
C ASN A 21 -0.18 -18.01 13.51
N GLU A 22 0.59 -16.99 13.90
CA GLU A 22 0.74 -15.72 13.17
C GLU A 22 1.21 -15.94 11.73
N GLY A 23 2.13 -16.87 11.48
CA GLY A 23 2.60 -17.19 10.13
C GLY A 23 1.50 -17.74 9.23
N VAL A 24 0.57 -18.53 9.80
CA VAL A 24 -0.62 -19.02 9.07
C VAL A 24 -1.58 -17.88 8.78
N VAL A 25 -1.85 -17.01 9.76
CA VAL A 25 -2.71 -15.81 9.58
C VAL A 25 -2.17 -14.94 8.45
N GLN A 26 -0.88 -14.62 8.47
CA GLN A 26 -0.21 -13.82 7.44
C GLN A 26 -0.30 -14.46 6.05
N ALA A 27 -0.03 -15.77 5.95
CA ALA A 27 -0.13 -16.51 4.69
C ALA A 27 -1.56 -16.53 4.14
N CYS A 28 -2.56 -16.69 5.01
CA CYS A 28 -3.97 -16.65 4.63
C CYS A 28 -4.39 -15.26 4.14
N ALA A 29 -4.01 -14.18 4.85
CA ALA A 29 -4.27 -12.81 4.44
C ALA A 29 -3.63 -12.50 3.08
N PHE A 30 -2.37 -12.87 2.87
CA PHE A 30 -1.67 -12.71 1.60
C PHE A 30 -2.38 -13.46 0.45
N ALA A 31 -2.80 -14.70 0.68
CA ALA A 31 -3.51 -15.51 -0.32
C ALA A 31 -4.88 -14.90 -0.67
N LEU A 32 -5.65 -14.45 0.34
CA LEU A 32 -6.95 -13.80 0.13
C LEU A 32 -6.81 -12.50 -0.67
N GLY A 33 -5.80 -11.68 -0.37
CA GLY A 33 -5.51 -10.49 -1.16
C GLY A 33 -5.16 -10.80 -2.62
N ASN A 34 -4.43 -11.89 -2.89
CA ASN A 34 -4.11 -12.30 -4.26
C ASN A 34 -5.31 -12.87 -5.01
N ILE A 35 -6.23 -13.55 -4.33
CA ILE A 35 -7.49 -14.02 -4.90
C ILE A 35 -8.40 -12.84 -5.27
N GLY A 36 -8.43 -11.79 -4.44
CA GLY A 36 -9.17 -10.57 -4.68
C GLY A 36 -10.69 -10.72 -4.55
N ASP A 37 -11.18 -11.64 -3.71
CA ASP A 37 -12.62 -11.88 -3.54
C ASP A 37 -13.17 -11.11 -2.34
N GLU A 38 -14.27 -10.37 -2.56
CA GLU A 38 -14.89 -9.51 -1.54
C GLU A 38 -15.39 -10.26 -0.30
N ARG A 39 -15.66 -11.56 -0.41
CA ARG A 39 -16.08 -12.39 0.75
C ARG A 39 -15.08 -12.37 1.89
N ALA A 40 -13.80 -12.08 1.59
CA ALA A 40 -12.75 -11.99 2.59
C ALA A 40 -12.75 -10.65 3.36
N VAL A 41 -13.41 -9.60 2.86
CA VAL A 41 -13.28 -8.23 3.39
C VAL A 41 -13.61 -8.16 4.87
N ASN A 42 -14.76 -8.68 5.30
CA ASN A 42 -15.17 -8.59 6.71
C ASN A 42 -14.15 -9.25 7.66
N SER A 43 -13.66 -10.43 7.32
CA SER A 43 -12.68 -11.15 8.15
C SER A 43 -11.30 -10.45 8.17
N LEU A 44 -10.91 -9.82 7.05
CA LEU A 44 -9.71 -8.99 6.99
C LEU A 44 -9.89 -7.71 7.81
N VAL A 45 -11.08 -7.07 7.78
CA VAL A 45 -11.39 -5.90 8.62
C VAL A 45 -11.31 -6.26 10.11
N ASP A 46 -11.77 -7.45 10.51
CA ASP A 46 -11.61 -7.89 11.90
C ASP A 46 -10.13 -8.08 12.27
N LEU A 47 -9.30 -8.53 11.34
CA LEU A 47 -7.85 -8.68 11.55
C LEU A 47 -7.13 -7.32 11.72
N LEU A 48 -7.68 -6.20 11.22
CA LEU A 48 -7.14 -4.86 11.46
C LEU A 48 -7.16 -4.46 12.95
N LYS A 49 -7.95 -5.14 13.77
CA LYS A 49 -8.05 -4.92 15.22
C LYS A 49 -6.99 -5.69 16.02
N SER A 50 -6.14 -6.48 15.36
CA SER A 50 -5.10 -7.28 16.02
C SER A 50 -4.10 -6.40 16.78
N ASN A 51 -3.67 -6.85 17.95
CA ASN A 51 -2.54 -6.25 18.67
C ASN A 51 -1.21 -6.45 17.94
N ASP A 52 -1.10 -7.51 17.13
CA ASP A 52 0.08 -7.77 16.31
C ASP A 52 0.10 -6.88 15.07
N ALA A 53 1.13 -6.04 14.97
CA ALA A 53 1.30 -5.11 13.85
C ALA A 53 1.47 -5.82 12.50
N GLN A 54 2.11 -6.98 12.47
CA GLN A 54 2.30 -7.75 11.24
C GLN A 54 0.97 -8.30 10.71
N SER A 55 0.08 -8.75 11.58
CA SER A 55 -1.28 -9.17 11.22
C SER A 55 -2.08 -8.01 10.63
N ARG A 56 -2.02 -6.80 11.25
CA ARG A 56 -2.65 -5.61 10.70
C ARG A 56 -2.08 -5.24 9.34
N LEU A 57 -0.75 -5.26 9.19
CA LEU A 57 -0.06 -4.98 7.92
C LEU A 57 -0.52 -5.92 6.81
N HIS A 58 -0.53 -7.23 7.04
CA HIS A 58 -0.97 -8.20 6.04
C HIS A 58 -2.45 -8.04 5.69
N SER A 59 -3.28 -7.65 6.66
CA SER A 59 -4.69 -7.32 6.39
C SER A 59 -4.82 -6.09 5.49
N VAL A 60 -4.11 -5.01 5.80
CA VAL A 60 -4.07 -3.78 4.97
C VAL A 60 -3.63 -4.10 3.54
N MET A 61 -2.53 -4.85 3.39
CA MET A 61 -2.05 -5.28 2.07
C MET A 61 -3.09 -6.10 1.30
N ALA A 62 -3.80 -7.00 1.99
CA ALA A 62 -4.85 -7.82 1.38
C ALA A 62 -6.06 -6.97 0.95
N LEU A 63 -6.55 -6.08 1.81
CA LEU A 63 -7.63 -5.15 1.51
C LEU A 63 -7.29 -4.20 0.36
N GLY A 64 -6.06 -3.66 0.34
CA GLY A 64 -5.57 -2.82 -0.76
C GLY A 64 -5.45 -3.56 -2.10
N LYS A 65 -5.23 -4.89 -2.09
CA LYS A 65 -5.24 -5.74 -3.31
C LYS A 65 -6.64 -6.10 -3.76
N ILE A 66 -7.59 -6.34 -2.83
CA ILE A 66 -9.00 -6.57 -3.15
C ILE A 66 -9.56 -5.32 -3.83
N GLY A 67 -9.30 -4.14 -3.29
CA GLY A 67 -9.47 -2.87 -3.98
C GLY A 67 -10.91 -2.55 -4.39
N THR A 68 -11.89 -2.89 -3.57
CA THR A 68 -13.30 -2.57 -3.77
C THR A 68 -13.74 -1.42 -2.87
N ASN A 69 -14.88 -0.79 -3.18
CA ASN A 69 -15.39 0.32 -2.37
C ASN A 69 -15.57 -0.04 -0.88
N SER A 70 -15.85 -1.32 -0.59
CA SER A 70 -15.99 -1.82 0.78
C SER A 70 -14.69 -1.82 1.57
N THR A 71 -13.52 -1.71 0.89
CA THR A 71 -12.21 -1.66 1.55
C THR A 71 -11.74 -0.24 1.88
N ASN A 72 -12.36 0.81 1.29
CA ASN A 72 -11.87 2.19 1.44
C ASN A 72 -11.94 2.67 2.89
N GLU A 73 -13.10 2.57 3.53
CA GLU A 73 -13.28 3.06 4.89
C GLU A 73 -12.39 2.33 5.91
N PRO A 74 -12.29 0.99 5.90
CA PRO A 74 -11.31 0.28 6.70
C PRO A 74 -9.87 0.76 6.47
N LEU A 75 -9.45 0.97 5.22
CA LEU A 75 -8.10 1.45 4.91
C LEU A 75 -7.88 2.89 5.38
N ARG A 76 -8.90 3.78 5.31
CA ARG A 76 -8.78 5.14 5.85
C ARG A 76 -8.51 5.15 7.35
N THR A 77 -9.10 4.25 8.12
CA THR A 77 -8.81 4.15 9.56
C THR A 77 -7.35 3.77 9.81
N MET A 78 -6.76 2.97 8.93
CA MET A 78 -5.36 2.52 9.03
C MET A 78 -4.33 3.59 8.62
N LEU A 79 -4.74 4.72 8.04
CA LEU A 79 -3.86 5.88 7.85
C LEU A 79 -3.35 6.47 9.18
N TYR A 80 -3.99 6.14 10.29
CA TYR A 80 -3.67 6.60 11.65
C TYR A 80 -3.11 5.49 12.54
N ASP A 81 -2.73 4.34 11.97
CA ASP A 81 -2.11 3.25 12.73
C ASP A 81 -0.81 3.71 13.42
N THR A 82 -0.50 3.13 14.56
CA THR A 82 0.74 3.41 15.30
C THR A 82 1.98 3.02 14.49
N GLU A 83 1.89 1.97 13.68
CA GLU A 83 3.00 1.44 12.90
C GLU A 83 3.12 2.13 11.53
N PRO A 84 4.28 2.72 11.20
CA PRO A 84 4.50 3.41 9.94
C PRO A 84 4.16 2.55 8.70
N ASN A 85 4.63 1.30 8.67
CA ASN A 85 4.42 0.40 7.53
C ASN A 85 2.92 0.14 7.27
N VAL A 86 2.11 0.05 8.32
CA VAL A 86 0.64 -0.12 8.20
C VAL A 86 0.02 1.13 7.56
N ARG A 87 0.41 2.34 8.02
CA ARG A 87 -0.06 3.61 7.43
C ARG A 87 0.31 3.73 5.95
N TRP A 88 1.57 3.39 5.61
CA TRP A 88 2.10 3.49 4.25
C TRP A 88 1.36 2.57 3.28
N ASP A 89 1.18 1.29 3.64
CA ASP A 89 0.45 0.35 2.80
C ASP A 89 -1.05 0.68 2.68
N ALA A 90 -1.65 1.25 3.74
CA ALA A 90 -3.01 1.78 3.68
C ALA A 90 -3.13 2.92 2.65
N ALA A 91 -2.20 3.88 2.68
CA ALA A 91 -2.16 4.98 1.71
C ALA A 91 -1.95 4.48 0.27
N ILE A 92 -1.03 3.53 0.07
CA ILE A 92 -0.79 2.91 -1.25
C ILE A 92 -2.04 2.18 -1.75
N GLY A 93 -2.73 1.45 -0.87
CA GLY A 93 -3.99 0.76 -1.19
C GLY A 93 -5.08 1.74 -1.61
N LEU A 94 -5.28 2.79 -0.84
CA LEU A 94 -6.25 3.86 -1.11
C LEU A 94 -5.94 4.63 -2.41
N ALA A 95 -4.66 4.95 -2.65
CA ALA A 95 -4.26 5.63 -3.88
C ALA A 95 -4.64 4.82 -5.13
N LYS A 96 -4.40 3.51 -5.13
CA LYS A 96 -4.81 2.62 -6.23
C LYS A 96 -6.32 2.64 -6.49
N GLN A 97 -7.11 2.95 -5.47
CA GLN A 97 -8.56 3.11 -5.55
C GLN A 97 -8.99 4.56 -5.81
N LYS A 98 -8.03 5.43 -6.13
CA LYS A 98 -8.23 6.87 -6.37
C LYS A 98 -8.80 7.64 -5.18
N ASP A 99 -8.55 7.15 -3.98
CA ASP A 99 -8.99 7.79 -2.74
C ASP A 99 -8.00 8.87 -2.32
N LEU A 100 -8.49 10.12 -2.29
CA LEU A 100 -7.66 11.30 -2.08
C LEU A 100 -7.11 11.43 -0.65
N SER A 101 -7.65 10.69 0.32
CA SER A 101 -7.16 10.70 1.70
C SER A 101 -5.73 10.16 1.84
N SER A 102 -5.26 9.44 0.84
CA SER A 102 -3.89 8.91 0.76
C SER A 102 -2.80 9.97 0.48
N ARG A 103 -3.17 11.16 -0.04
CA ARG A 103 -2.21 12.14 -0.59
C ARG A 103 -1.13 12.57 0.38
N THR A 104 -1.50 12.91 1.61
CA THR A 104 -0.53 13.39 2.61
C THR A 104 0.57 12.36 2.85
N ILE A 105 0.20 11.11 3.11
CA ILE A 105 1.18 10.05 3.35
C ILE A 105 1.98 9.76 2.08
N LEU A 106 1.39 9.82 0.89
CA LEU A 106 2.16 9.66 -0.35
C LEU A 106 3.21 10.76 -0.52
N MET A 107 2.92 12.00 -0.17
CA MET A 107 3.90 13.08 -0.19
C MET A 107 5.04 12.82 0.80
N ASP A 108 4.73 12.34 2.01
CA ASP A 108 5.73 11.94 3.01
C ASP A 108 6.63 10.81 2.46
N LEU A 109 6.05 9.79 1.78
CA LEU A 109 6.81 8.69 1.19
C LEU A 109 7.69 9.09 0.01
N LEU A 110 7.44 10.23 -0.60
CA LEU A 110 8.28 10.81 -1.66
C LEU A 110 9.38 11.72 -1.09
N ASP A 111 9.35 12.02 0.21
CA ASP A 111 10.35 12.86 0.87
C ASP A 111 11.45 12.00 1.49
N ARG A 112 12.69 12.20 1.00
CA ARG A 112 13.86 11.50 1.53
C ARG A 112 14.18 11.86 2.98
N GLU A 113 13.97 13.09 3.40
CA GLU A 113 14.23 13.53 4.78
C GLU A 113 13.27 12.80 5.74
N TYR A 114 12.00 12.70 5.37
CA TYR A 114 11.03 11.92 6.11
C TYR A 114 11.48 10.46 6.26
N LEU A 115 11.84 9.79 5.16
CA LEU A 115 12.28 8.39 5.20
C LEU A 115 13.61 8.20 5.93
N ASN A 116 14.51 9.18 5.92
CA ASN A 116 15.77 9.14 6.66
C ASN A 116 15.57 9.22 8.19
N SER A 117 14.43 9.73 8.66
CA SER A 117 14.09 9.74 10.09
C SER A 117 13.88 8.33 10.66
N PHE A 118 13.64 7.33 9.81
CA PHE A 118 13.50 5.93 10.21
C PHE A 118 14.84 5.21 10.14
N SER A 119 15.49 5.07 11.30
CA SER A 119 16.84 4.48 11.42
C SER A 119 16.89 2.97 11.08
N ASN A 120 15.76 2.29 11.11
CA ASN A 120 15.61 0.87 10.78
C ASN A 120 15.48 0.60 9.27
N LEU A 121 15.36 1.63 8.43
CA LEU A 121 15.32 1.49 6.98
C LEU A 121 16.73 1.64 6.39
N ASP A 122 17.12 0.71 5.54
CA ASP A 122 18.31 0.88 4.71
C ASP A 122 18.01 1.71 3.44
N GLU A 123 19.05 2.11 2.70
CA GLU A 123 18.88 2.92 1.48
C GLU A 123 18.11 2.17 0.39
N LYS A 124 18.26 0.86 0.30
CA LYS A 124 17.54 0.04 -0.69
C LYS A 124 16.03 0.01 -0.38
N GLU A 125 15.67 -0.10 0.88
CA GLU A 125 14.29 -0.07 1.34
C GLU A 125 13.65 1.30 1.09
N ARG A 126 14.35 2.40 1.42
CA ARG A 126 13.89 3.76 1.13
C ARG A 126 13.63 3.97 -0.35
N VAL A 127 14.57 3.54 -1.20
CA VAL A 127 14.39 3.61 -2.66
C VAL A 127 13.17 2.83 -3.11
N GLN A 128 12.92 1.62 -2.57
CA GLN A 128 11.73 0.85 -2.92
C GLN A 128 10.43 1.54 -2.49
N ILE A 129 10.39 2.12 -1.30
CA ILE A 129 9.24 2.87 -0.80
C ILE A 129 8.93 4.05 -1.74
N ILE A 130 9.94 4.85 -2.10
CA ILE A 130 9.78 5.97 -3.03
C ILE A 130 9.26 5.49 -4.39
N LEU A 131 9.83 4.43 -4.94
CA LEU A 131 9.41 3.88 -6.24
C LEU A 131 7.95 3.41 -6.23
N VAL A 132 7.50 2.82 -5.14
CA VAL A 132 6.09 2.39 -4.99
C VAL A 132 5.18 3.62 -4.87
N ALA A 133 5.55 4.63 -4.09
CA ALA A 133 4.79 5.87 -3.96
C ALA A 133 4.67 6.61 -5.30
N ILE A 134 5.77 6.74 -6.04
CA ILE A 134 5.76 7.31 -7.41
C ILE A 134 4.72 6.59 -8.27
N LYS A 135 4.79 5.26 -8.32
CA LYS A 135 3.94 4.43 -9.21
C LYS A 135 2.43 4.61 -9.01
N VAL A 136 2.00 5.03 -7.83
CA VAL A 136 0.57 5.19 -7.52
C VAL A 136 0.12 6.67 -7.52
N SER A 137 1.04 7.61 -7.66
CA SER A 137 0.77 9.05 -7.53
C SER A 137 -0.22 9.57 -8.58
N HIS A 138 -0.19 9.06 -9.83
CA HIS A 138 -1.11 9.49 -10.88
C HIS A 138 -2.59 9.16 -10.59
N HIS A 139 -2.86 8.21 -9.70
CA HIS A 139 -4.24 7.89 -9.35
C HIS A 139 -4.92 8.96 -8.47
N VAL A 140 -4.12 9.75 -7.75
CA VAL A 140 -4.58 10.76 -6.80
C VAL A 140 -3.92 12.12 -7.05
N GLU A 141 -3.66 12.42 -8.30
CA GLU A 141 -2.92 13.60 -8.75
C GLU A 141 -3.39 14.91 -8.12
N ASN A 142 -2.43 15.78 -7.86
CA ASN A 142 -2.60 17.19 -7.54
C ASN A 142 -1.31 17.95 -7.88
N ASP A 143 -1.35 19.27 -7.80
CA ASP A 143 -0.20 20.11 -8.15
C ASP A 143 1.01 19.88 -7.24
N ASP A 144 0.80 19.56 -5.96
CA ASP A 144 1.90 19.30 -5.03
C ASP A 144 2.62 18.00 -5.35
N LEU A 145 1.89 16.90 -5.59
CA LEU A 145 2.49 15.65 -6.04
C LEU A 145 3.24 15.83 -7.36
N LYS A 146 2.66 16.56 -8.32
CA LYS A 146 3.31 16.85 -9.57
C LYS A 146 4.62 17.62 -9.36
N ARG A 147 4.62 18.65 -8.50
CA ARG A 147 5.84 19.43 -8.17
C ARG A 147 6.91 18.56 -7.51
N ILE A 148 6.53 17.68 -6.59
CA ILE A 148 7.45 16.74 -5.95
C ILE A 148 8.07 15.79 -6.98
N LEU A 149 7.25 15.22 -7.88
CA LEU A 149 7.73 14.33 -8.95
C LEU A 149 8.68 15.06 -9.93
N GLU A 150 8.42 16.32 -10.28
CA GLU A 150 9.35 17.14 -11.09
C GLU A 150 10.68 17.35 -10.37
N GLY A 151 10.64 17.59 -9.06
CA GLY A 151 11.85 17.67 -8.22
C GLY A 151 12.63 16.36 -8.20
N LEU A 152 11.98 15.22 -7.99
CA LEU A 152 12.60 13.90 -8.00
C LEU A 152 13.21 13.57 -9.37
N LYS A 153 12.51 13.87 -10.46
CA LYS A 153 12.98 13.67 -11.83
C LYS A 153 14.31 14.37 -12.11
N THR A 154 14.50 15.56 -11.56
CA THR A 154 15.67 16.40 -11.83
C THR A 154 16.80 16.19 -10.83
N ASN A 155 16.50 16.08 -9.55
CA ASN A 155 17.48 16.26 -8.48
C ASN A 155 17.78 15.00 -7.67
N ASP A 156 16.97 13.93 -7.77
CA ASP A 156 17.23 12.75 -6.96
C ASP A 156 18.56 12.09 -7.32
N SER A 157 19.33 11.65 -6.31
CA SER A 157 20.63 10.99 -6.51
C SER A 157 20.50 9.63 -7.20
N ASN A 158 19.36 8.94 -7.03
CA ASN A 158 19.11 7.61 -7.58
C ASN A 158 18.50 7.68 -8.98
N LEU A 159 19.20 7.12 -9.97
CA LEU A 159 18.74 7.11 -11.37
C LEU A 159 17.37 6.45 -11.56
N LYS A 160 17.09 5.34 -10.83
CA LYS A 160 15.80 4.64 -10.94
C LYS A 160 14.63 5.53 -10.48
N ILE A 161 14.84 6.33 -9.43
CA ILE A 161 13.84 7.30 -8.96
C ILE A 161 13.62 8.38 -10.01
N ARG A 162 14.70 8.95 -10.58
CA ARG A 162 14.57 9.96 -11.65
C ARG A 162 13.77 9.44 -12.85
N GLU A 163 14.07 8.23 -13.30
CA GLU A 163 13.37 7.59 -14.43
C GLU A 163 11.92 7.25 -14.10
N ALA A 164 11.65 6.72 -12.92
CA ALA A 164 10.30 6.42 -12.46
C ALA A 164 9.44 7.70 -12.38
N ALA A 165 9.99 8.79 -11.82
CA ALA A 165 9.29 10.08 -11.74
C ALA A 165 9.00 10.67 -13.13
N ARG A 166 9.95 10.54 -14.07
CA ARG A 166 9.73 10.96 -15.47
C ARG A 166 8.56 10.21 -16.12
N SER A 167 8.60 8.89 -16.04
CA SER A 167 7.56 8.03 -16.63
C SER A 167 6.20 8.24 -15.96
N GLU A 168 6.18 8.53 -14.65
CA GLU A 168 4.92 8.77 -13.95
C GLU A 168 4.29 10.10 -14.34
N LEU A 169 5.09 11.16 -14.51
CA LEU A 169 4.63 12.49 -14.94
C LEU A 169 3.95 12.46 -16.31
N GLU A 170 4.36 11.56 -17.21
CA GLU A 170 3.70 11.39 -18.51
C GLU A 170 2.23 11.01 -18.36
N LYS A 171 1.87 10.29 -17.30
CA LYS A 171 0.48 9.88 -17.04
C LYS A 171 -0.40 11.03 -16.54
N PHE A 172 0.20 12.03 -15.85
CA PHE A 172 -0.51 13.23 -15.40
C PHE A 172 -0.95 14.12 -16.56
N THR A 173 -0.30 14.03 -17.71
CA THR A 173 -0.59 14.87 -18.88
C THR A 173 -1.69 14.31 -19.80
N VAL A 174 -2.08 13.05 -19.63
CA VAL A 174 -3.04 12.35 -20.50
C VAL A 174 -4.49 12.52 -20.02
N THR A 175 -4.71 13.10 -18.84
CA THR A 175 -6.04 13.17 -18.20
C THR A 175 -6.78 14.50 -18.42
N ASN A 176 -6.36 15.32 -19.41
CA ASN A 176 -7.04 16.57 -19.82
C ASN A 176 -7.89 16.39 -21.07
#